data_650bbf74e5de29c17bc8b0fab60dfb2e
#
_entry.id   650bbf74e5de29c17bc8b0fab60dfb2e
#
_cell.length_a   1.000
_cell.length_b   1.000
_cell.length_c   1.000
_cell.angle_alpha   90.00
_cell.angle_beta   90.00
_cell.angle_gamma   90.00
#
_symmetry.space_group_name_H-M   'P 1'
#
loop_
_entity.id
_entity.type
_entity.pdbx_description
1 polymer ?
#
loop_
_entity_poly.entity_id
_entity_poly.type
_entity_poly.pdbx_seq_one_letter_code
_entity_poly.pdbx_strand_id
1 'polypeptide(L)'
;LAVGDYAYLVDAAGDIREAVAVLAFDAAKATIDLARGVLDTTPQSHASGTRLIGVGEWLAAEGAERAPGESVFVGAIPRTSTDQGDALLASNGQPLVLTGRQALPYPPGRIRLNGQAEPAVVAGDLTLAWAHRDRTQQTAYLVQQDAGDIGPEAGVSYTVRIRDRNDALVHTETGITGSSFIWDVASAADAGALGDHVTLEIVAERDGLESWQPQVRAVDRAGYGLRWGQHGGGV
;
A
#
# COMPACT_ATOMS: atom_id res chain seq x y z
N LEU A 1 -21.93 7.86 3.58
CA LEU A 1 -21.01 7.64 2.47
C LEU A 1 -21.72 7.97 1.16
N ALA A 2 -21.09 8.78 0.33
CA ALA A 2 -21.53 9.11 -1.02
C ALA A 2 -20.44 8.67 -2.03
N VAL A 3 -20.80 8.69 -3.32
CA VAL A 3 -19.82 8.49 -4.39
C VAL A 3 -18.81 9.63 -4.33
N GLY A 4 -17.53 9.30 -4.35
CA GLY A 4 -16.43 10.25 -4.20
C GLY A 4 -15.89 10.36 -2.77
N ASP A 5 -16.65 9.92 -1.75
CA ASP A 5 -16.13 9.84 -0.39
C ASP A 5 -15.02 8.79 -0.30
N TYR A 6 -14.12 8.98 0.66
CA TYR A 6 -13.18 7.94 1.00
C TYR A 6 -13.53 7.26 2.33
N ALA A 7 -13.01 6.05 2.50
CA ALA A 7 -13.24 5.24 3.67
C ALA A 7 -11.98 4.43 4.00
N TYR A 8 -11.91 3.93 5.21
CA TYR A 8 -10.87 3.00 5.62
C TYR A 8 -11.43 1.59 5.79
N LEU A 9 -10.70 0.62 5.26
CA LEU A 9 -10.88 -0.79 5.58
C LEU A 9 -10.07 -1.08 6.85
N VAL A 10 -10.80 -1.45 7.90
CA VAL A 10 -10.26 -1.64 9.25
C VAL A 10 -10.48 -3.09 9.66
N ASP A 11 -9.43 -3.76 10.10
CA ASP A 11 -9.49 -5.16 10.50
C ASP A 11 -10.21 -5.36 11.86
N ALA A 12 -10.29 -6.61 12.31
CA ALA A 12 -10.95 -6.94 13.57
C ALA A 12 -10.21 -6.38 14.80
N ALA A 13 -8.91 -6.15 14.72
CA ALA A 13 -8.11 -5.55 15.80
C ALA A 13 -8.30 -4.03 15.89
N GLY A 14 -8.82 -3.41 14.85
CA GLY A 14 -9.01 -1.96 14.75
C GLY A 14 -7.93 -1.26 13.95
N ASP A 15 -7.03 -2.01 13.32
CA ASP A 15 -5.96 -1.44 12.52
C ASP A 15 -6.47 -1.03 11.12
N ILE A 16 -6.11 0.17 10.70
CA ILE A 16 -6.36 0.64 9.34
C ILE A 16 -5.44 -0.14 8.40
N ARG A 17 -6.05 -0.89 7.49
CA ARG A 17 -5.33 -1.72 6.52
C ARG A 17 -5.23 -1.05 5.16
N GLU A 18 -6.28 -0.38 4.72
CA GLU A 18 -6.33 0.21 3.39
C GLU A 18 -7.28 1.41 3.35
N ALA A 19 -6.91 2.44 2.62
CA ALA A 19 -7.79 3.54 2.24
C ALA A 19 -8.40 3.24 0.86
N VAL A 20 -9.70 3.50 0.73
CA VAL A 20 -10.49 3.26 -0.48
C VAL A 20 -11.36 4.46 -0.79
N ALA A 21 -11.70 4.66 -2.06
CA ALA A 21 -12.71 5.67 -2.44
C ALA A 21 -13.97 4.98 -2.98
N VAL A 22 -15.13 5.53 -2.69
CA VAL A 22 -16.41 5.00 -3.13
C VAL A 22 -16.67 5.39 -4.58
N LEU A 23 -16.77 4.41 -5.47
CA LEU A 23 -17.06 4.62 -6.89
C LEU A 23 -18.55 4.52 -7.21
N ALA A 24 -19.25 3.55 -6.63
CA ALA A 24 -20.66 3.33 -6.84
C ALA A 24 -21.31 2.57 -5.70
N PHE A 25 -22.63 2.71 -5.59
CA PHE A 25 -23.50 1.90 -4.74
C PHE A 25 -24.52 1.17 -5.61
N ASP A 26 -24.68 -0.12 -5.39
CA ASP A 26 -25.82 -0.89 -5.91
C ASP A 26 -26.67 -1.36 -4.72
N ALA A 27 -27.70 -0.59 -4.41
CA ALA A 27 -28.59 -0.89 -3.28
C ALA A 27 -29.40 -2.18 -3.50
N ALA A 28 -29.68 -2.56 -4.75
CA ALA A 28 -30.42 -3.77 -5.06
C ALA A 28 -29.59 -5.04 -4.81
N LYS A 29 -28.28 -4.95 -5.01
CA LYS A 29 -27.34 -6.05 -4.76
C LYS A 29 -26.66 -5.94 -3.39
N ALA A 30 -26.87 -4.85 -2.66
CA ALA A 30 -26.15 -4.53 -1.43
C ALA A 30 -24.62 -4.56 -1.63
N THR A 31 -24.13 -4.00 -2.74
CA THR A 31 -22.72 -3.92 -3.09
C THR A 31 -22.22 -2.49 -3.20
N ILE A 32 -20.93 -2.31 -2.93
CA ILE A 32 -20.22 -1.04 -3.08
C ILE A 32 -19.02 -1.30 -3.97
N ASP A 33 -18.86 -0.50 -5.02
CA ASP A 33 -17.65 -0.52 -5.84
C ASP A 33 -16.63 0.45 -5.26
N LEU A 34 -15.41 -0.03 -5.04
CA LEU A 34 -14.36 0.70 -4.38
C LEU A 34 -13.12 0.86 -5.26
N ALA A 35 -12.60 2.07 -5.35
CA ALA A 35 -11.24 2.34 -5.79
C ALA A 35 -10.28 1.90 -4.69
N ARG A 36 -9.38 0.97 -4.99
CA ARG A 36 -8.47 0.32 -4.04
C ARG A 36 -7.14 1.03 -3.92
N GLY A 37 -6.54 0.95 -2.73
CA GLY A 37 -5.19 1.46 -2.48
C GLY A 37 -5.04 2.94 -2.81
N VAL A 38 -5.93 3.78 -2.32
CA VAL A 38 -5.82 5.24 -2.47
C VAL A 38 -4.90 5.83 -1.39
N LEU A 39 -4.46 7.07 -1.59
CA LEU A 39 -3.53 7.78 -0.71
C LEU A 39 -2.20 7.00 -0.56
N ASP A 40 -1.75 6.83 0.66
CA ASP A 40 -0.50 6.17 1.05
C ASP A 40 -0.63 4.66 1.29
N THR A 41 -1.75 4.06 0.87
CA THR A 41 -2.03 2.63 1.06
C THR A 41 -1.90 1.82 -0.22
N THR A 42 -1.72 0.52 -0.06
CA THR A 42 -1.69 -0.47 -1.14
C THR A 42 -2.87 -1.44 -1.02
N PRO A 43 -3.40 -1.99 -2.13
CA PRO A 43 -4.44 -3.00 -2.08
C PRO A 43 -3.97 -4.23 -1.30
N GLN A 44 -4.79 -4.71 -0.37
CA GLN A 44 -4.51 -5.87 0.47
C GLN A 44 -5.67 -6.86 0.45
N SER A 45 -5.39 -8.09 0.85
CA SER A 45 -6.45 -9.07 1.12
C SER A 45 -7.13 -8.75 2.45
N HIS A 46 -8.45 -8.83 2.47
CA HIS A 46 -9.26 -8.55 3.65
C HIS A 46 -10.06 -9.78 4.06
N ALA A 47 -9.98 -10.13 5.35
CA ALA A 47 -10.77 -11.21 5.92
C ALA A 47 -12.24 -10.82 6.07
N SER A 48 -13.11 -11.80 6.16
CA SER A 48 -14.50 -11.58 6.56
C SER A 48 -14.55 -10.90 7.92
N GLY A 49 -15.44 -9.90 8.08
CA GLY A 49 -15.52 -9.09 9.29
C GLY A 49 -14.69 -7.80 9.25
N THR A 50 -13.93 -7.55 8.20
CA THR A 50 -13.32 -6.23 7.96
C THR A 50 -14.42 -5.17 7.88
N ARG A 51 -14.21 -4.06 8.57
CA ARG A 51 -15.17 -2.95 8.64
C ARG A 51 -14.80 -1.87 7.64
N LEU A 52 -15.79 -1.35 6.93
CA LEU A 52 -15.67 -0.15 6.11
C LEU A 52 -16.09 1.06 6.97
N ILE A 53 -15.15 1.94 7.26
CA ILE A 53 -15.38 3.16 8.05
C ILE A 53 -15.29 4.36 7.12
N GLY A 54 -16.44 4.97 6.86
CA GLY A 54 -16.51 6.19 6.04
C GLY A 54 -15.85 7.37 6.74
N VAL A 55 -15.12 8.13 5.95
CA VAL A 55 -14.42 9.34 6.40
C VAL A 55 -15.09 10.52 5.69
N GLY A 56 -16.13 11.05 6.29
CA GLY A 56 -16.90 12.17 5.75
C GLY A 56 -16.96 13.31 6.75
N GLU A 57 -18.14 13.82 7.02
CA GLU A 57 -18.41 14.91 7.96
C GLU A 57 -17.92 14.67 9.41
N TRP A 58 -17.52 13.44 9.71
CA TRP A 58 -17.01 13.02 11.02
C TRP A 58 -15.53 13.30 11.23
N LEU A 59 -14.82 13.72 10.18
CA LEU A 59 -13.41 14.06 10.28
C LEU A 59 -13.25 15.48 10.78
N ALA A 60 -12.59 15.61 11.92
CA ALA A 60 -12.07 16.89 12.39
C ALA A 60 -10.54 16.90 12.17
N ALA A 61 -10.06 17.95 11.54
CA ALA A 61 -8.62 18.20 11.44
C ALA A 61 -8.22 19.19 12.52
N GLU A 62 -7.13 18.91 13.22
CA GLU A 62 -6.49 19.89 14.08
C GLU A 62 -5.75 20.92 13.19
N GLY A 63 -5.94 22.21 13.48
CA GLY A 63 -5.28 23.28 12.72
C GLY A 63 -3.82 23.52 13.08
N ALA A 64 -3.27 22.78 14.06
CA ALA A 64 -1.88 22.92 14.48
C ALA A 64 -1.00 21.91 13.75
N GLU A 65 0.13 22.38 13.20
CA GLU A 65 1.18 21.49 12.71
C GLU A 65 1.87 20.79 13.88
N ARG A 66 2.11 19.50 13.72
CA ARG A 66 2.75 18.65 14.70
C ARG A 66 3.99 17.97 14.10
N ALA A 67 5.03 17.86 14.89
CA ALA A 67 6.25 17.17 14.46
C ALA A 67 6.18 15.65 14.70
N PRO A 68 6.88 14.85 13.90
CA PRO A 68 7.08 13.43 14.19
C PRO A 68 7.71 13.24 15.58
N GLY A 69 7.20 12.27 16.35
CA GLY A 69 7.63 12.00 17.71
C GLY A 69 6.92 12.84 18.78
N GLU A 70 6.15 13.85 18.39
CA GLU A 70 5.32 14.62 19.33
C GLU A 70 4.20 13.74 19.87
N SER A 71 3.92 13.86 21.16
CA SER A 71 2.82 13.14 21.83
C SER A 71 1.64 14.07 22.04
N VAL A 72 0.48 13.65 21.59
CA VAL A 72 -0.80 14.33 21.82
C VAL A 72 -1.72 13.44 22.63
N PHE A 73 -2.59 14.07 23.43
CA PHE A 73 -3.63 13.36 24.18
C PHE A 73 -4.95 13.45 23.40
N VAL A 74 -5.52 12.29 23.07
CA VAL A 74 -6.83 12.20 22.41
C VAL A 74 -7.84 11.68 23.40
N GLY A 75 -8.86 12.47 23.72
CA GLY A 75 -9.92 12.10 24.64
C GLY A 75 -11.30 12.41 24.08
N ALA A 76 -12.27 11.54 24.40
CA ALA A 76 -13.67 11.78 24.10
C ALA A 76 -14.32 12.56 25.24
N ILE A 77 -14.91 13.73 24.93
CA ILE A 77 -15.64 14.52 25.89
C ILE A 77 -17.14 14.22 25.70
N PRO A 78 -17.79 13.60 26.70
CA PRO A 78 -19.22 13.34 26.60
C PRO A 78 -20.00 14.66 26.58
N ARG A 79 -20.97 14.73 25.67
CA ARG A 79 -21.85 15.90 25.53
C ARG A 79 -23.30 15.43 25.53
N THR A 80 -24.12 16.08 26.33
CA THR A 80 -25.57 15.97 26.31
C THR A 80 -26.21 17.22 25.74
N SER A 81 -27.52 17.28 25.59
CA SER A 81 -28.23 18.49 25.15
C SER A 81 -28.15 19.64 26.16
N THR A 82 -27.80 19.37 27.39
CA THR A 82 -27.83 20.34 28.51
C THR A 82 -26.47 20.56 29.15
N ASP A 83 -25.49 19.68 28.91
CA ASP A 83 -24.18 19.75 29.57
C ASP A 83 -23.08 19.15 28.70
N GLN A 84 -21.84 19.55 28.96
CA GLN A 84 -20.63 19.00 28.35
C GLN A 84 -19.64 18.67 29.46
N GLY A 85 -19.07 17.47 29.38
CA GLY A 85 -18.02 17.06 30.30
C GLY A 85 -16.81 17.97 30.26
N ASP A 86 -16.10 18.10 31.38
CA ASP A 86 -14.89 18.90 31.46
C ASP A 86 -13.73 18.20 30.72
N ALA A 87 -13.14 18.88 29.75
CA ALA A 87 -12.01 18.38 28.98
C ALA A 87 -10.79 18.07 29.86
N LEU A 88 -10.59 18.80 30.94
CA LEU A 88 -9.49 18.58 31.89
C LEU A 88 -9.70 17.35 32.76
N LEU A 89 -10.94 16.89 32.90
CA LEU A 89 -11.32 15.69 33.64
C LEU A 89 -11.50 14.47 32.75
N ALA A 90 -11.28 14.58 31.45
CA ALA A 90 -11.30 13.45 30.53
C ALA A 90 -10.13 12.49 30.85
N SER A 91 -10.23 11.80 31.99
CA SER A 91 -9.25 10.82 32.49
C SER A 91 -9.02 9.65 31.54
N ASN A 92 -9.78 9.57 30.45
CA ASN A 92 -9.75 8.52 29.43
C ASN A 92 -8.98 8.92 28.18
N GLY A 93 -8.26 10.03 28.19
CA GLY A 93 -7.39 10.44 27.08
C GLY A 93 -6.30 9.41 26.86
N GLN A 94 -6.13 8.99 25.60
CA GLN A 94 -5.07 8.08 25.22
C GLN A 94 -3.91 8.89 24.64
N PRO A 95 -2.67 8.64 25.07
CA PRO A 95 -1.52 9.25 24.44
C PRO A 95 -1.35 8.67 23.04
N LEU A 96 -1.19 9.53 22.06
CA LEU A 96 -0.88 9.19 20.67
C LEU A 96 0.44 9.84 20.29
N VAL A 97 1.42 9.03 19.93
CA VAL A 97 2.68 9.52 19.39
C VAL A 97 2.53 9.65 17.87
N LEU A 98 2.82 10.84 17.36
CA LEU A 98 2.71 11.11 15.93
C LEU A 98 3.92 10.53 15.20
N THR A 99 3.68 9.65 14.27
CA THR A 99 4.72 8.92 13.52
C THR A 99 5.25 9.68 12.30
N GLY A 100 4.63 10.81 11.95
CA GLY A 100 5.01 11.57 10.76
C GLY A 100 4.59 10.92 9.45
N ARG A 101 3.61 10.03 9.46
CA ARG A 101 3.13 9.30 8.27
C ARG A 101 2.82 10.21 7.08
N GLN A 102 2.36 11.43 7.32
CA GLN A 102 2.08 12.42 6.26
C GLN A 102 3.33 12.89 5.52
N ALA A 103 4.52 12.74 6.10
CA ALA A 103 5.78 13.08 5.44
C ALA A 103 6.29 11.99 4.50
N LEU A 104 5.77 10.76 4.63
CA LEU A 104 6.19 9.62 3.83
C LEU A 104 5.75 9.79 2.37
N PRO A 105 6.57 9.39 1.38
CA PRO A 105 6.17 9.34 -0.01
C PRO A 105 5.05 8.30 -0.20
N TYR A 106 4.21 8.49 -1.22
CA TYR A 106 3.20 7.48 -1.55
C TYR A 106 3.84 6.27 -2.24
N PRO A 107 3.34 5.05 -1.96
CA PRO A 107 3.82 3.86 -2.64
C PRO A 107 3.52 3.94 -4.15
N PRO A 108 4.38 3.36 -5.02
CA PRO A 108 4.13 3.33 -6.44
C PRO A 108 2.83 2.58 -6.76
N GLY A 109 2.16 2.95 -7.84
CA GLY A 109 0.92 2.31 -8.30
C GLY A 109 1.12 1.46 -9.54
N ARG A 110 0.05 0.82 -10.01
CA ARG A 110 -0.04 0.09 -11.27
C ARG A 110 1.15 -0.84 -11.52
N ILE A 111 1.45 -1.69 -10.53
CA ILE A 111 2.55 -2.64 -10.64
C ILE A 111 2.27 -3.63 -11.76
N ARG A 112 3.27 -3.86 -12.62
CA ARG A 112 3.23 -4.85 -13.70
C ARG A 112 4.52 -5.65 -13.73
N LEU A 113 4.39 -6.96 -13.85
CA LEU A 113 5.48 -7.89 -14.11
C LEU A 113 5.37 -8.36 -15.55
N ASN A 114 6.38 -8.07 -16.38
CA ASN A 114 6.37 -8.33 -17.83
C ASN A 114 5.07 -7.87 -18.50
N GLY A 115 4.57 -6.69 -18.11
CA GLY A 115 3.36 -6.07 -18.63
C GLY A 115 2.04 -6.60 -18.02
N GLN A 116 2.06 -7.64 -17.21
CA GLN A 116 0.88 -8.24 -16.58
C GLN A 116 0.74 -7.81 -15.12
N ALA A 117 -0.50 -7.72 -14.62
CA ALA A 117 -0.77 -7.35 -13.21
C ALA A 117 -0.32 -8.46 -12.25
N GLU A 118 -0.67 -9.69 -12.55
CA GLU A 118 -0.42 -10.87 -11.70
C GLU A 118 -0.09 -12.08 -12.56
N PRO A 119 1.10 -12.13 -13.19
CA PRO A 119 1.50 -13.34 -13.91
C PRO A 119 1.78 -14.45 -12.89
N ALA A 120 1.33 -15.67 -13.19
CA ALA A 120 1.65 -16.83 -12.36
C ALA A 120 3.14 -17.20 -12.48
N VAL A 121 3.70 -17.08 -13.68
CA VAL A 121 5.09 -17.45 -14.00
C VAL A 121 5.72 -16.38 -14.90
N VAL A 122 6.97 -16.04 -14.63
CA VAL A 122 7.79 -15.19 -15.49
C VAL A 122 9.00 -15.98 -15.98
N ALA A 123 9.13 -16.08 -17.32
CA ALA A 123 10.30 -16.64 -17.99
C ALA A 123 11.19 -15.52 -18.56
N GLY A 124 12.49 -15.78 -18.69
CA GLY A 124 13.43 -14.78 -19.17
C GLY A 124 13.68 -13.67 -18.16
N ASP A 125 14.01 -12.48 -18.64
CA ASP A 125 14.19 -11.33 -17.80
C ASP A 125 12.87 -10.91 -17.14
N LEU A 126 12.94 -10.55 -15.87
CA LEU A 126 11.78 -10.02 -15.14
C LEU A 126 11.81 -8.49 -15.20
N THR A 127 10.83 -7.93 -15.89
CA THR A 127 10.63 -6.48 -15.93
C THR A 127 9.53 -6.11 -14.94
N LEU A 128 9.89 -5.38 -13.90
CA LEU A 128 8.96 -4.74 -12.97
C LEU A 128 8.72 -3.31 -13.46
N ALA A 129 7.47 -2.93 -13.68
CA ALA A 129 7.08 -1.58 -14.04
C ALA A 129 5.99 -1.06 -13.11
N TRP A 130 5.97 0.24 -12.89
CA TRP A 130 5.02 0.92 -12.00
C TRP A 130 4.62 2.28 -12.50
N ALA A 131 3.59 2.86 -11.90
CA ALA A 131 3.22 4.25 -12.08
C ALA A 131 3.71 5.07 -10.87
N HIS A 132 4.18 6.27 -11.15
CA HIS A 132 4.53 7.23 -10.10
C HIS A 132 3.30 7.68 -9.33
N ARG A 133 3.51 8.06 -8.07
CA ARG A 133 2.53 8.70 -7.21
C ARG A 133 3.13 9.95 -6.59
N ASP A 134 2.34 11.01 -6.56
CA ASP A 134 2.70 12.28 -5.93
C ASP A 134 1.59 12.69 -4.97
N ARG A 135 1.89 12.70 -3.67
CA ARG A 135 0.94 13.07 -2.62
C ARG A 135 0.46 14.53 -2.73
N THR A 136 1.29 15.38 -3.33
CA THR A 136 1.00 16.82 -3.46
C THR A 136 0.05 17.14 -4.62
N GLN A 137 -0.10 16.21 -5.56
CA GLN A 137 -0.93 16.37 -6.75
C GLN A 137 -2.29 15.66 -6.69
N GLN A 138 -2.60 14.94 -5.61
CA GLN A 138 -3.88 14.25 -5.44
C GLN A 138 -4.91 15.12 -4.71
N THR A 139 -5.11 16.36 -5.16
CA THR A 139 -5.97 17.33 -4.48
C THR A 139 -7.40 17.38 -5.00
N ALA A 140 -7.64 16.95 -6.24
CA ALA A 140 -8.95 17.03 -6.88
C ALA A 140 -9.73 15.72 -6.79
N TYR A 141 -9.05 14.58 -6.82
CA TYR A 141 -9.65 13.24 -6.69
C TYR A 141 -8.60 12.24 -6.22
N LEU A 142 -9.06 11.16 -5.61
CA LEU A 142 -8.18 10.11 -5.12
C LEU A 142 -7.87 9.12 -6.24
N VAL A 143 -6.59 8.93 -6.54
CA VAL A 143 -6.12 8.03 -7.58
C VAL A 143 -5.95 6.62 -7.00
N GLN A 144 -6.71 5.67 -7.53
CA GLN A 144 -6.58 4.27 -7.15
C GLN A 144 -5.26 3.67 -7.67
N GLN A 145 -4.86 2.57 -7.06
CA GLN A 145 -3.57 1.92 -7.35
C GLN A 145 -3.38 1.50 -8.81
N ASP A 146 -4.44 1.16 -9.50
CA ASP A 146 -4.35 0.66 -10.89
C ASP A 146 -4.59 1.74 -11.95
N ALA A 147 -4.78 2.99 -11.54
CA ALA A 147 -5.06 4.11 -12.42
C ALA A 147 -3.99 5.20 -12.33
N GLY A 148 -3.84 5.90 -13.45
CA GLY A 148 -3.01 7.11 -13.54
C GLY A 148 -1.51 6.87 -13.40
N ASP A 149 -0.77 7.90 -13.69
CA ASP A 149 0.66 8.06 -13.46
C ASP A 149 0.86 9.53 -13.09
N ILE A 150 1.17 9.81 -11.83
CA ILE A 150 1.21 11.16 -11.29
C ILE A 150 2.56 11.37 -10.63
N GLY A 151 3.35 12.24 -11.19
CA GLY A 151 4.63 12.57 -10.63
C GLY A 151 5.80 12.05 -11.45
N PRO A 152 6.92 11.71 -10.84
CA PRO A 152 7.15 11.46 -9.41
C PRO A 152 7.13 12.74 -8.56
N GLU A 153 6.83 12.61 -7.28
CA GLU A 153 7.04 13.66 -6.31
C GLU A 153 8.55 14.02 -6.27
N ALA A 154 8.86 15.30 -6.12
CA ALA A 154 10.25 15.77 -6.13
C ALA A 154 11.09 15.07 -5.06
N GLY A 155 12.27 14.55 -5.45
CA GLY A 155 13.21 13.87 -4.57
C GLY A 155 12.86 12.40 -4.31
N VAL A 156 11.79 11.85 -4.90
CA VAL A 156 11.45 10.43 -4.77
C VAL A 156 12.33 9.56 -5.66
N SER A 157 12.83 8.49 -5.09
CA SER A 157 13.41 7.33 -5.76
C SER A 157 12.71 6.05 -5.29
N TYR A 158 13.04 4.92 -5.91
CA TYR A 158 12.44 3.64 -5.57
C TYR A 158 13.50 2.63 -5.18
N THR A 159 13.13 1.76 -4.25
CA THR A 159 13.94 0.61 -3.85
C THR A 159 13.14 -0.65 -4.13
N VAL A 160 13.76 -1.59 -4.86
CA VAL A 160 13.22 -2.92 -5.14
C VAL A 160 14.00 -3.94 -4.33
N ARG A 161 13.27 -4.80 -3.61
CA ARG A 161 13.82 -5.93 -2.86
C ARG A 161 13.20 -7.21 -3.38
N ILE A 162 14.02 -8.24 -3.60
CA ILE A 162 13.56 -9.55 -4.04
C ILE A 162 13.96 -10.59 -3.01
N ARG A 163 12.99 -11.39 -2.59
CA ARG A 163 13.16 -12.48 -1.64
C ARG A 163 12.84 -13.81 -2.30
N ASP A 164 13.55 -14.87 -1.89
CA ASP A 164 13.28 -16.24 -2.30
C ASP A 164 12.06 -16.82 -1.53
N ARG A 165 11.76 -18.09 -1.78
CA ARG A 165 10.67 -18.83 -1.09
C ARG A 165 10.86 -18.96 0.42
N ASN A 166 12.08 -18.81 0.92
CA ASN A 166 12.41 -18.90 2.34
C ASN A 166 12.44 -17.51 3.00
N ASP A 167 11.96 -16.48 2.29
CA ASP A 167 12.02 -15.06 2.69
C ASP A 167 13.43 -14.49 2.83
N ALA A 168 14.44 -15.17 2.27
CA ALA A 168 15.80 -14.64 2.23
C ALA A 168 15.91 -13.56 1.15
N LEU A 169 16.54 -12.43 1.50
CA LEU A 169 16.80 -11.34 0.56
C LEU A 169 17.87 -11.76 -0.43
N VAL A 170 17.52 -11.89 -1.71
CA VAL A 170 18.42 -12.35 -2.78
C VAL A 170 18.84 -11.22 -3.73
N HIS A 171 18.13 -10.12 -3.75
CA HIS A 171 18.50 -8.94 -4.54
C HIS A 171 17.95 -7.66 -3.93
N THR A 172 18.70 -6.57 -4.05
CA THR A 172 18.24 -5.21 -3.72
C THR A 172 18.78 -4.24 -4.75
N GLU A 173 17.90 -3.41 -5.30
CA GLU A 173 18.26 -2.26 -6.13
C GLU A 173 17.66 -1.01 -5.52
N THR A 174 18.49 0.03 -5.35
CA THR A 174 18.11 1.29 -4.68
C THR A 174 18.33 2.49 -5.59
N GLY A 175 17.67 3.62 -5.28
CA GLY A 175 17.89 4.87 -6.00
C GLY A 175 17.35 4.88 -7.43
N ILE A 176 16.38 4.05 -7.75
CA ILE A 176 15.75 4.01 -9.06
C ILE A 176 14.90 5.27 -9.22
N THR A 177 15.19 6.09 -10.21
CA THR A 177 14.43 7.33 -10.49
C THR A 177 13.41 7.16 -11.61
N GLY A 178 13.50 6.07 -12.37
CA GLY A 178 12.53 5.72 -13.41
C GLY A 178 11.31 4.98 -12.87
N SER A 179 10.48 4.47 -13.76
CA SER A 179 9.27 3.70 -13.47
C SER A 179 9.39 2.23 -13.86
N SER A 180 10.62 1.71 -13.96
CA SER A 180 10.86 0.31 -14.27
C SER A 180 12.21 -0.17 -13.74
N PHE A 181 12.29 -1.46 -13.49
CA PHE A 181 13.48 -2.20 -13.10
C PHE A 181 13.51 -3.53 -13.86
N ILE A 182 14.70 -3.96 -14.28
CA ILE A 182 14.89 -5.26 -14.94
C ILE A 182 15.81 -6.12 -14.10
N TRP A 183 15.34 -7.28 -13.71
CA TRP A 183 16.14 -8.32 -13.11
C TRP A 183 16.42 -9.39 -14.16
N ASP A 184 17.60 -9.34 -14.74
CA ASP A 184 17.98 -10.23 -15.84
C ASP A 184 18.18 -11.68 -15.39
N VAL A 185 18.17 -12.60 -16.37
CA VAL A 185 18.29 -14.04 -16.11
C VAL A 185 19.61 -14.40 -15.44
N ALA A 186 20.73 -13.73 -15.79
CA ALA A 186 22.04 -14.02 -15.23
C ALA A 186 22.06 -13.65 -13.73
N SER A 187 21.62 -12.45 -13.38
CA SER A 187 21.49 -12.01 -11.99
C SER A 187 20.58 -12.92 -11.18
N ALA A 188 19.46 -13.35 -11.76
CA ALA A 188 18.55 -14.29 -11.10
C ALA A 188 19.16 -15.69 -10.91
N ALA A 189 19.99 -16.14 -11.85
CA ALA A 189 20.73 -17.41 -11.74
C ALA A 189 21.78 -17.35 -10.65
N ASP A 190 22.57 -16.27 -10.61
CA ASP A 190 23.60 -16.05 -9.59
C ASP A 190 22.99 -15.97 -8.18
N ALA A 191 21.80 -15.42 -8.06
CA ALA A 191 21.02 -15.40 -6.82
C ALA A 191 20.34 -16.74 -6.47
N GLY A 192 20.46 -17.77 -7.33
CA GLY A 192 19.81 -19.06 -7.13
C GLY A 192 18.28 -19.06 -7.26
N ALA A 193 17.72 -18.00 -7.86
CA ALA A 193 16.27 -17.75 -7.89
C ALA A 193 15.57 -18.32 -9.15
N LEU A 194 16.30 -18.87 -10.12
CA LEU A 194 15.69 -19.51 -11.29
C LEU A 194 15.02 -20.83 -10.89
N GLY A 195 13.75 -20.99 -11.29
CA GLY A 195 12.95 -22.13 -10.91
C GLY A 195 12.39 -22.05 -9.49
N ASP A 196 12.47 -20.87 -8.88
CA ASP A 196 11.97 -20.63 -7.54
C ASP A 196 10.75 -19.67 -7.52
N HIS A 197 10.05 -19.68 -6.41
CA HIS A 197 9.06 -18.66 -6.07
C HIS A 197 9.79 -17.46 -5.50
N VAL A 198 9.51 -16.27 -6.03
CA VAL A 198 10.10 -15.02 -5.52
C VAL A 198 9.03 -14.02 -5.15
N THR A 199 9.32 -13.26 -4.13
CA THR A 199 8.50 -12.11 -3.70
C THR A 199 9.26 -10.84 -3.99
N LEU A 200 8.65 -9.97 -4.79
CA LEU A 200 9.16 -8.63 -5.09
C LEU A 200 8.46 -7.63 -4.19
N GLU A 201 9.23 -6.80 -3.54
CA GLU A 201 8.77 -5.67 -2.76
C GLU A 201 9.31 -4.39 -3.41
N ILE A 202 8.46 -3.39 -3.59
CA ILE A 202 8.87 -2.05 -4.05
C ILE A 202 8.32 -0.99 -3.11
N VAL A 203 9.19 -0.08 -2.70
CA VAL A 203 8.87 1.10 -1.90
C VAL A 203 9.30 2.36 -2.63
N ALA A 204 8.59 3.45 -2.40
CA ALA A 204 9.10 4.79 -2.71
C ALA A 204 9.90 5.30 -1.52
N GLU A 205 10.98 6.02 -1.79
CA GLU A 205 11.87 6.59 -0.79
C GLU A 205 12.13 8.07 -1.07
N ARG A 206 12.08 8.90 -0.03
CA ARG A 206 12.42 10.31 -0.09
C ARG A 206 12.97 10.77 1.25
N ASP A 207 14.09 11.48 1.21
CA ASP A 207 14.77 12.01 2.41
C ASP A 207 15.06 10.93 3.47
N GLY A 208 15.36 9.70 3.03
CA GLY A 208 15.61 8.55 3.91
C GLY A 208 14.34 7.95 4.53
N LEU A 209 13.15 8.36 4.10
CA LEU A 209 11.87 7.84 4.56
C LEU A 209 11.22 6.99 3.47
N GLU A 210 10.86 5.77 3.81
CA GLU A 210 10.14 4.86 2.91
C GLU A 210 8.63 5.08 2.97
N SER A 211 7.91 4.73 1.90
CA SER A 211 6.45 4.69 1.87
C SER A 211 5.90 3.79 2.98
N TRP A 212 4.76 4.18 3.54
CA TRP A 212 4.17 3.48 4.70
C TRP A 212 3.90 2.00 4.44
N GLN A 213 3.43 1.69 3.25
CA GLN A 213 3.21 0.31 2.82
C GLN A 213 3.99 0.02 1.54
N PRO A 214 4.67 -1.13 1.45
CA PRO A 214 5.27 -1.57 0.21
C PRO A 214 4.20 -2.10 -0.76
N GLN A 215 4.50 -2.06 -2.05
CA GLN A 215 3.84 -2.93 -3.01
C GLN A 215 4.54 -4.27 -3.04
N VAL A 216 3.76 -5.34 -2.93
CA VAL A 216 4.29 -6.71 -2.91
C VAL A 216 3.68 -7.51 -4.06
N ARG A 217 4.50 -8.23 -4.79
CA ARG A 217 4.09 -9.18 -5.83
C ARG A 217 4.88 -10.47 -5.69
N ALA A 218 4.16 -11.57 -5.77
CA ALA A 218 4.76 -12.90 -5.74
C ALA A 218 4.64 -13.55 -7.12
N VAL A 219 5.68 -14.23 -7.59
CA VAL A 219 5.69 -14.87 -8.90
C VAL A 219 6.67 -16.04 -8.94
N ASP A 220 6.35 -17.07 -9.70
CA ASP A 220 7.27 -18.14 -9.99
C ASP A 220 8.23 -17.74 -11.11
N ARG A 221 9.53 -17.94 -10.89
CA ARG A 221 10.55 -17.77 -11.91
C ARG A 221 10.74 -19.06 -12.68
N ALA A 222 10.46 -19.07 -13.98
CA ALA A 222 10.82 -20.21 -14.81
C ALA A 222 12.34 -20.34 -14.85
N GLY A 223 12.84 -21.54 -14.54
CA GLY A 223 14.25 -21.89 -14.62
C GLY A 223 14.56 -22.74 -15.86
N TYR A 224 15.80 -22.68 -16.35
CA TYR A 224 16.33 -23.70 -17.23
C TYR A 224 16.40 -24.99 -16.44
N GLY A 225 15.50 -25.96 -16.77
CA GLY A 225 15.41 -27.19 -16.04
C GLY A 225 14.39 -27.25 -14.93
N LEU A 226 13.37 -26.39 -14.90
CA LEU A 226 12.10 -26.78 -14.29
C LEU A 226 11.71 -28.08 -14.94
N ARG A 227 11.95 -29.12 -14.19
CA ARG A 227 11.90 -30.50 -14.63
C ARG A 227 10.51 -30.74 -15.18
N TRP A 228 10.47 -31.28 -16.38
CA TRP A 228 9.35 -32.06 -16.82
C TRP A 228 8.91 -32.92 -15.63
N GLY A 229 7.79 -32.59 -15.01
CA GLY A 229 7.27 -33.34 -13.89
C GLY A 229 6.95 -32.57 -12.60
N GLN A 230 7.33 -31.33 -12.45
CA GLN A 230 6.93 -30.54 -11.26
C GLN A 230 5.58 -29.83 -11.40
N HIS A 231 5.04 -29.72 -12.60
CA HIS A 231 3.64 -29.37 -12.80
C HIS A 231 2.84 -30.62 -13.12
N GLY A 232 2.26 -31.25 -12.10
CA GLY A 232 1.16 -32.21 -12.27
C GLY A 232 1.53 -33.61 -12.64
N GLY A 233 2.69 -34.13 -12.33
CA GLY A 233 3.01 -35.52 -12.33
C GLY A 233 2.58 -36.21 -11.04
N GLY A 234 1.27 -36.21 -10.75
CA GLY A 234 0.69 -37.23 -9.90
C GLY A 234 0.56 -38.50 -10.74
N VAL A 235 1.33 -39.53 -10.45
CA VAL A 235 0.99 -40.93 -10.70
C VAL A 235 0.48 -41.50 -9.40
#